data_bdc26e810818eefbea745c1ddf67af7f
#
_entry.id   bdc26e810818eefbea745c1ddf67af7f
#
_cell.length_a   1.000
_cell.length_b   1.000
_cell.length_c   1.000
_cell.angle_alpha   90.00
_cell.angle_beta   90.00
_cell.angle_gamma   90.00
#
_symmetry.space_group_name_H-M   'P 1'
#
loop_
_entity.id
_entity.type
_entity.pdbx_description
1 polymer ?
#
loop_
_entity_poly.entity_id
_entity_poly.type
_entity_poly.pdbx_seq_one_letter_code
_entity_poly.pdbx_strand_id
1 'polypeptide(L)'
;VTSGNVTVAQREISLTPTSLADGSQQYNPPLPVYDTSGPYTDDNSEIDITQGLQPFRKEWIEARNDTEQLEAFSSSYTRIQQQNLVHEAFRFKNKHMPRRAKAGKNVSQLYYARQGIITPEMEYAAARENLGLTPEAMAASVKIQHPGQSFGASIPNIVTPEFVRSEIARGRAVIPSNINHPEAEPMIIGRNFRTKVNANIGNSAVTSSIAEEVENGS
;
A
#
# COMPACT_ATOMS: atom_id res chain seq x y z
N VAL A 1 -4.99 2.74 -12.94
CA VAL A 1 -5.64 4.05 -12.79
C VAL A 1 -4.58 5.10 -12.49
N THR A 2 -4.52 6.15 -13.28
CA THR A 2 -3.53 7.25 -13.11
C THR A 2 -4.24 8.44 -12.49
N SER A 3 -3.64 9.03 -11.45
CA SER A 3 -4.10 10.24 -10.79
C SER A 3 -2.90 11.14 -10.48
N GLY A 4 -2.88 12.34 -11.05
CA GLY A 4 -1.70 13.20 -10.95
C GLY A 4 -0.46 12.52 -11.55
N ASN A 5 0.61 12.42 -10.76
CA ASN A 5 1.89 11.80 -11.15
C ASN A 5 2.03 10.33 -10.69
N VAL A 6 0.95 9.73 -10.21
CA VAL A 6 0.99 8.37 -9.65
C VAL A 6 0.07 7.43 -10.43
N THR A 7 0.50 6.18 -10.58
CA THR A 7 -0.27 5.09 -11.19
C THR A 7 -0.51 4.00 -10.16
N VAL A 8 -1.78 3.59 -10.01
CA VAL A 8 -2.20 2.53 -9.09
C VAL A 8 -2.66 1.33 -9.90
N ALA A 9 -2.09 0.16 -9.59
CA ALA A 9 -2.48 -1.09 -10.21
C ALA A 9 -3.91 -1.49 -9.81
N GLN A 10 -4.69 -1.94 -10.80
CA GLN A 10 -6.08 -2.36 -10.63
C GLN A 10 -6.29 -3.70 -11.31
N ARG A 11 -7.02 -4.56 -10.63
CA ARG A 11 -7.52 -5.82 -11.18
C ARG A 11 -9.03 -5.75 -11.33
N GLU A 12 -9.56 -6.20 -12.47
CA GLU A 12 -10.98 -6.30 -12.69
C GLU A 12 -11.44 -7.75 -12.52
N ILE A 13 -12.37 -7.95 -11.58
CA ILE A 13 -12.94 -9.27 -11.29
C ILE A 13 -14.28 -9.37 -12.03
N SER A 14 -14.37 -10.29 -12.99
CA SER A 14 -15.62 -10.58 -13.70
C SER A 14 -16.62 -11.22 -12.74
N LEU A 15 -17.85 -10.72 -12.73
CA LEU A 15 -18.92 -11.26 -11.91
C LEU A 15 -19.82 -12.18 -12.74
N THR A 16 -20.34 -13.22 -12.10
CA THR A 16 -21.34 -14.11 -12.72
C THR A 16 -22.63 -13.34 -13.01
N PRO A 17 -23.24 -13.52 -14.19
CA PRO A 17 -24.53 -12.91 -14.49
C PRO A 17 -25.61 -13.32 -13.49
N THR A 18 -26.49 -12.40 -13.15
CA THR A 18 -27.63 -12.65 -12.27
C THR A 18 -28.80 -13.21 -13.09
N SER A 19 -29.30 -14.40 -12.70
CA SER A 19 -30.52 -14.98 -13.31
C SER A 19 -31.75 -14.28 -12.74
N LEU A 20 -32.58 -13.72 -13.61
CA LEU A 20 -33.83 -13.07 -13.23
C LEU A 20 -35.01 -14.08 -13.20
N ALA A 21 -36.10 -13.70 -12.54
CA ALA A 21 -37.29 -14.56 -12.39
C ALA A 21 -37.96 -14.92 -13.71
N ASP A 22 -37.78 -14.12 -14.77
CA ASP A 22 -38.29 -14.36 -16.13
C ASP A 22 -37.38 -15.27 -16.98
N GLY A 23 -36.30 -15.79 -16.39
CA GLY A 23 -35.32 -16.63 -17.04
C GLY A 23 -34.25 -15.87 -17.83
N SER A 24 -34.30 -14.56 -17.89
CA SER A 24 -33.26 -13.72 -18.53
C SER A 24 -32.03 -13.62 -17.61
N GLN A 25 -30.89 -13.24 -18.21
CA GLN A 25 -29.64 -13.00 -17.47
C GLN A 25 -29.28 -11.52 -17.52
N GLN A 26 -29.01 -10.96 -16.37
CA GLN A 26 -28.47 -9.63 -16.24
C GLN A 26 -26.95 -9.72 -16.04
N TYR A 27 -26.19 -9.10 -16.94
CA TYR A 27 -24.74 -8.99 -16.81
C TYR A 27 -24.37 -7.97 -15.73
N ASN A 28 -23.49 -8.36 -14.84
CA ASN A 28 -22.96 -7.48 -13.81
C ASN A 28 -21.66 -6.84 -14.31
N PRO A 29 -21.43 -5.53 -14.09
CA PRO A 29 -20.15 -4.91 -14.40
C PRO A 29 -19.03 -5.56 -13.57
N PRO A 30 -17.80 -5.63 -14.10
CA PRO A 30 -16.68 -6.16 -13.35
C PRO A 30 -16.41 -5.33 -12.10
N LEU A 31 -15.93 -5.98 -11.03
CA LEU A 31 -15.56 -5.33 -9.78
C LEU A 31 -14.08 -4.93 -9.85
N PRO A 32 -13.74 -3.64 -9.89
CA PRO A 32 -12.37 -3.20 -9.83
C PRO A 32 -11.87 -3.23 -8.37
N VAL A 33 -10.74 -3.90 -8.17
CA VAL A 33 -10.07 -4.01 -6.88
C VAL A 33 -8.60 -3.62 -7.01
N TYR A 34 -7.98 -3.25 -5.90
CA TYR A 34 -6.54 -3.02 -5.88
C TYR A 34 -5.79 -4.32 -6.18
N ASP A 35 -4.85 -4.26 -7.11
CA ASP A 35 -4.03 -5.43 -7.44
C ASP A 35 -2.89 -5.56 -6.41
N THR A 36 -3.00 -6.56 -5.55
CA THR A 36 -1.98 -6.88 -4.54
C THR A 36 -0.83 -7.74 -5.06
N SER A 37 -0.92 -8.18 -6.32
CA SER A 37 0.12 -9.02 -6.94
C SER A 37 1.38 -8.21 -7.25
N GLY A 38 1.30 -6.88 -7.24
CA GLY A 38 2.42 -6.00 -7.56
C GLY A 38 2.95 -6.26 -8.97
N PRO A 39 4.27 -6.34 -9.17
CA PRO A 39 4.86 -6.51 -10.49
C PRO A 39 4.66 -7.91 -11.09
N TYR A 40 4.16 -8.90 -10.31
CA TYR A 40 3.98 -10.28 -10.80
C TYR A 40 2.89 -10.44 -11.86
N THR A 41 2.02 -9.45 -12.01
CA THR A 41 0.94 -9.42 -13.01
C THR A 41 1.14 -8.31 -14.04
N ASP A 42 2.27 -7.61 -14.03
CA ASP A 42 2.61 -6.58 -15.00
C ASP A 42 3.49 -7.17 -16.10
N ASP A 43 2.94 -7.30 -17.31
CA ASP A 43 3.65 -7.86 -18.47
C ASP A 43 4.88 -7.04 -18.88
N ASN A 44 5.00 -5.80 -18.41
CA ASN A 44 6.15 -4.92 -18.68
C ASN A 44 7.23 -5.01 -17.60
N SER A 45 7.01 -5.79 -16.54
CA SER A 45 7.95 -5.93 -15.43
C SER A 45 8.74 -7.23 -15.57
N GLU A 46 10.06 -7.11 -15.65
CA GLU A 46 10.96 -8.25 -15.53
C GLU A 46 11.26 -8.51 -14.05
N ILE A 47 10.91 -9.72 -13.58
CA ILE A 47 11.05 -10.10 -12.18
C ILE A 47 12.24 -11.01 -12.03
N ASP A 48 13.23 -10.56 -11.25
CA ASP A 48 14.34 -11.38 -10.77
C ASP A 48 14.22 -11.50 -9.23
N ILE A 49 13.81 -12.68 -8.78
CA ILE A 49 13.64 -12.96 -7.34
C ILE A 49 14.94 -12.78 -6.54
N THR A 50 16.09 -12.84 -7.19
CA THR A 50 17.40 -12.67 -6.54
C THR A 50 17.72 -11.19 -6.30
N GLN A 51 17.07 -10.29 -7.03
CA GLN A 51 17.25 -8.85 -6.89
C GLN A 51 16.22 -8.20 -5.96
N GLY A 52 15.11 -8.91 -5.69
CA GLY A 52 14.00 -8.40 -4.91
C GLY A 52 13.07 -7.50 -5.73
N LEU A 53 12.13 -6.87 -5.06
CA LEU A 53 11.16 -5.98 -5.70
C LEU A 53 11.81 -4.67 -6.15
N GLN A 54 11.33 -4.13 -7.26
CA GLN A 54 11.76 -2.83 -7.77
C GLN A 54 11.47 -1.72 -6.74
N PRO A 55 12.38 -0.76 -6.58
CA PRO A 55 12.25 0.30 -5.59
C PRO A 55 11.24 1.38 -6.04
N PHE A 56 9.97 1.04 -6.08
CA PHE A 56 8.84 1.81 -6.61
C PHE A 56 8.82 3.29 -6.19
N ARG A 57 9.14 3.61 -4.93
CA ARG A 57 9.12 4.97 -4.40
C ARG A 57 10.49 5.67 -4.40
N LYS A 58 11.52 5.07 -4.99
CA LYS A 58 12.89 5.62 -4.95
C LYS A 58 12.95 7.05 -5.47
N GLU A 59 12.38 7.29 -6.64
CA GLU A 59 12.37 8.62 -7.27
C GLU A 59 11.63 9.65 -6.41
N TRP A 60 10.51 9.28 -5.79
CA TRP A 60 9.76 10.17 -4.90
C TRP A 60 10.57 10.57 -3.67
N ILE A 61 11.31 9.62 -3.09
CA ILE A 61 12.16 9.85 -1.92
C ILE A 61 13.34 10.75 -2.30
N GLU A 62 13.97 10.51 -3.44
CA GLU A 62 15.13 11.27 -3.90
C GLU A 62 14.77 12.69 -4.34
N ALA A 63 13.64 12.87 -5.02
CA ALA A 63 13.16 14.18 -5.48
C ALA A 63 12.92 15.17 -4.32
N ARG A 64 12.57 14.69 -3.12
CA ARG A 64 12.41 15.55 -1.93
C ARG A 64 13.72 16.14 -1.42
N ASN A 65 14.86 15.55 -1.79
CA ASN A 65 16.21 16.00 -1.42
C ASN A 65 16.42 16.24 0.10
N ASP A 66 15.70 15.52 0.93
CA ASP A 66 15.74 15.61 2.39
C ASP A 66 16.37 14.38 3.05
N THR A 67 16.81 13.42 2.25
CA THR A 67 17.50 12.20 2.69
C THR A 67 18.92 12.13 2.15
N GLU A 68 19.77 11.39 2.83
CA GLU A 68 21.11 11.00 2.38
C GLU A 68 21.28 9.49 2.52
N GLN A 69 22.05 8.90 1.61
CA GLN A 69 22.42 7.49 1.69
C GLN A 69 23.59 7.32 2.64
N LEU A 70 23.56 6.29 3.48
CA LEU A 70 24.65 5.97 4.38
C LEU A 70 25.74 5.19 3.64
N GLU A 71 26.99 5.40 4.04
CA GLU A 71 28.15 4.66 3.51
C GLU A 71 28.27 3.25 4.11
N ALA A 72 27.63 3.00 5.25
CA ALA A 72 27.62 1.71 5.93
C ALA A 72 26.28 1.42 6.61
N PHE A 73 26.03 0.15 6.90
CA PHE A 73 24.84 -0.22 7.68
C PHE A 73 24.91 0.34 9.10
N SER A 74 23.82 0.93 9.56
CA SER A 74 23.73 1.53 10.89
C SER A 74 23.65 0.50 12.01
N SER A 75 23.07 -0.69 11.76
CA SER A 75 22.94 -1.77 12.73
C SER A 75 24.28 -2.42 13.05
N SER A 76 24.66 -2.45 14.35
CA SER A 76 25.84 -3.17 14.81
C SER A 76 25.76 -4.65 14.50
N TYR A 77 24.59 -5.26 14.65
CA TYR A 77 24.35 -6.66 14.28
C TYR A 77 24.65 -6.91 12.80
N THR A 78 24.12 -6.08 11.89
CA THR A 78 24.37 -6.24 10.44
C THR A 78 25.85 -6.10 10.13
N ARG A 79 26.58 -5.16 10.74
CA ARG A 79 28.01 -4.99 10.54
C ARG A 79 28.82 -6.20 11.00
N ILE A 80 28.48 -6.76 12.17
CA ILE A 80 29.10 -7.98 12.69
C ILE A 80 28.82 -9.16 11.76
N GLN A 81 27.57 -9.32 11.32
CA GLN A 81 27.21 -10.41 10.42
C GLN A 81 27.89 -10.28 9.04
N GLN A 82 28.15 -9.07 8.57
CA GLN A 82 28.90 -8.88 7.33
C GLN A 82 30.38 -9.33 7.42
N GLN A 83 30.96 -9.30 8.61
CA GLN A 83 32.33 -9.76 8.84
C GLN A 83 32.41 -11.28 9.03
N ASN A 84 31.30 -11.94 9.29
CA ASN A 84 31.27 -13.38 9.53
C ASN A 84 31.23 -14.15 8.19
N LEU A 85 32.36 -14.72 7.79
CA LEU A 85 32.51 -15.46 6.54
C LEU A 85 31.67 -16.74 6.47
N VAL A 86 31.31 -17.35 7.62
CA VAL A 86 30.49 -18.56 7.66
C VAL A 86 29.10 -18.36 7.04
N HIS A 87 28.58 -17.14 7.12
CA HIS A 87 27.26 -16.81 6.58
C HIS A 87 27.29 -16.15 5.20
N GLU A 88 28.43 -16.07 4.54
CA GLU A 88 28.58 -15.41 3.25
C GLU A 88 27.67 -16.01 2.16
N ALA A 89 27.57 -17.34 2.12
CA ALA A 89 26.73 -18.07 1.16
C ALA A 89 25.23 -17.79 1.30
N PHE A 90 24.78 -17.37 2.49
CA PHE A 90 23.38 -17.11 2.80
C PHE A 90 23.03 -15.61 2.77
N ARG A 91 23.98 -14.75 2.40
CA ARG A 91 23.74 -13.31 2.35
C ARG A 91 22.99 -12.93 1.08
N PHE A 92 21.95 -12.15 1.26
CA PHE A 92 21.32 -11.46 0.14
C PHE A 92 22.28 -10.39 -0.40
N LYS A 93 22.72 -10.55 -1.64
CA LYS A 93 23.79 -9.72 -2.24
C LYS A 93 23.32 -8.33 -2.64
N ASN A 94 22.03 -8.18 -2.93
CA ASN A 94 21.43 -6.95 -3.47
C ASN A 94 20.81 -6.05 -2.39
N LYS A 95 21.35 -6.02 -1.18
CA LYS A 95 20.87 -5.12 -0.13
C LYS A 95 21.16 -3.67 -0.52
N HIS A 96 20.11 -2.88 -0.57
CA HIS A 96 20.24 -1.44 -0.71
C HIS A 96 20.86 -0.82 0.55
N MET A 97 21.77 0.14 0.34
CA MET A 97 22.33 0.90 1.44
C MET A 97 21.24 1.77 2.08
N PRO A 98 21.16 1.80 3.41
CA PRO A 98 20.10 2.53 4.09
C PRO A 98 20.23 4.04 3.87
N ARG A 99 19.10 4.72 3.91
CA ARG A 99 18.99 6.17 3.89
C ARG A 99 18.59 6.69 5.28
N ARG A 100 18.98 7.92 5.57
CA ARG A 100 18.49 8.66 6.74
C ARG A 100 18.08 10.08 6.33
N ALA A 101 17.33 10.74 7.19
CA ALA A 101 17.09 12.17 7.04
C ALA A 101 18.40 12.95 7.12
N LYS A 102 18.56 13.96 6.28
CA LYS A 102 19.66 14.94 6.39
C LYS A 102 19.55 15.68 7.72
N ALA A 103 20.65 16.25 8.21
CA ALA A 103 20.68 17.04 9.43
C ALA A 103 19.59 18.14 9.40
N GLY A 104 18.79 18.22 10.46
CA GLY A 104 17.69 19.18 10.59
C GLY A 104 16.45 18.89 9.72
N LYS A 105 16.41 17.78 8.99
CA LYS A 105 15.24 17.36 8.19
C LYS A 105 14.43 16.27 8.91
N ASN A 106 13.14 16.19 8.57
CA ASN A 106 12.25 15.14 9.01
C ASN A 106 11.53 14.56 7.79
N VAL A 107 11.47 13.23 7.69
CA VAL A 107 10.99 12.49 6.52
C VAL A 107 9.69 11.72 6.81
N SER A 108 9.00 12.05 7.90
CA SER A 108 7.73 11.43 8.21
C SER A 108 6.58 12.06 7.42
N GLN A 109 5.61 11.24 7.01
CA GLN A 109 4.41 11.73 6.34
C GLN A 109 3.63 12.75 7.20
N LEU A 110 3.67 12.58 8.53
CA LEU A 110 3.08 13.54 9.47
C LEU A 110 3.75 14.92 9.39
N TYR A 111 5.07 14.94 9.28
CA TYR A 111 5.81 16.20 9.15
C TYR A 111 5.43 16.93 7.85
N TYR A 112 5.47 16.24 6.71
CA TYR A 112 5.07 16.84 5.43
C TYR A 112 3.63 17.35 5.48
N ALA A 113 2.71 16.56 6.01
CA ALA A 113 1.31 16.94 6.12
C ALA A 113 1.10 18.21 6.96
N ARG A 114 1.82 18.35 8.07
CA ARG A 114 1.78 19.55 8.93
C ARG A 114 2.40 20.79 8.29
N GLN A 115 3.35 20.59 7.36
CA GLN A 115 3.93 21.66 6.55
C GLN A 115 3.03 22.04 5.35
N GLY A 116 1.87 21.41 5.20
CA GLY A 116 0.99 21.66 4.06
C GLY A 116 1.41 20.94 2.77
N ILE A 117 2.44 20.09 2.83
CA ILE A 117 2.99 19.39 1.66
C ILE A 117 2.17 18.13 1.40
N ILE A 118 1.73 17.96 0.15
CA ILE A 118 1.15 16.74 -0.37
C ILE A 118 2.28 15.94 -1.01
N THR A 119 2.50 14.73 -0.53
CA THR A 119 3.53 13.83 -1.05
C THR A 119 2.94 12.90 -2.11
N PRO A 120 3.76 12.33 -3.02
CA PRO A 120 3.28 11.29 -3.95
C PRO A 120 2.66 10.09 -3.23
N GLU A 121 3.12 9.76 -2.03
CA GLU A 121 2.51 8.72 -1.20
C GLU A 121 1.07 9.07 -0.79
N MET A 122 0.76 10.34 -0.54
CA MET A 122 -0.62 10.80 -0.25
C MET A 122 -1.50 10.80 -1.51
N GLU A 123 -0.95 11.18 -2.65
CA GLU A 123 -1.64 11.08 -3.96
C GLU A 123 -1.96 9.62 -4.29
N TYR A 124 -0.98 8.72 -4.11
CA TYR A 124 -1.16 7.28 -4.33
C TYR A 124 -2.24 6.70 -3.41
N ALA A 125 -2.21 7.04 -2.12
CA ALA A 125 -3.21 6.59 -1.17
C ALA A 125 -4.61 7.09 -1.55
N ALA A 126 -4.76 8.34 -1.97
CA ALA A 126 -6.03 8.87 -2.44
C ALA A 126 -6.55 8.16 -3.68
N ALA A 127 -5.68 7.91 -4.67
CA ALA A 127 -6.03 7.18 -5.89
C ALA A 127 -6.46 5.74 -5.56
N ARG A 128 -5.77 5.07 -4.65
CA ARG A 128 -6.08 3.72 -4.18
C ARG A 128 -7.43 3.65 -3.46
N GLU A 129 -7.75 4.62 -2.60
CA GLU A 129 -9.04 4.70 -1.90
C GLU A 129 -10.21 4.93 -2.85
N ASN A 130 -9.96 5.56 -4.00
CA ASN A 130 -10.98 5.84 -5.01
C ASN A 130 -11.13 4.71 -6.05
N LEU A 131 -10.39 3.62 -5.95
CA LEU A 131 -10.57 2.49 -6.88
C LEU A 131 -11.99 1.95 -6.84
N GLY A 132 -12.57 1.73 -8.01
CA GLY A 132 -13.93 1.23 -8.15
C GLY A 132 -15.03 2.26 -7.92
N LEU A 133 -14.70 3.53 -7.72
CA LEU A 133 -15.70 4.60 -7.68
C LEU A 133 -16.09 4.99 -9.11
N THR A 134 -17.09 4.29 -9.66
CA THR A 134 -17.80 4.77 -10.84
C THR A 134 -18.94 5.74 -10.41
N PRO A 135 -19.44 6.61 -11.28
CA PRO A 135 -20.61 7.44 -10.97
C PRO A 135 -21.79 6.62 -10.45
N GLU A 136 -22.01 5.42 -11.01
CA GLU A 136 -23.06 4.50 -10.61
C GLU A 136 -22.77 3.89 -9.22
N ALA A 137 -21.52 3.48 -8.95
CA ALA A 137 -21.11 2.98 -7.65
C ALA A 137 -21.19 4.06 -6.58
N MET A 138 -20.87 5.31 -6.93
CA MET A 138 -21.04 6.47 -6.05
C MET A 138 -22.52 6.72 -5.72
N ALA A 139 -23.40 6.69 -6.72
CA ALA A 139 -24.84 6.83 -6.54
C ALA A 139 -25.43 5.67 -5.72
N ALA A 140 -24.91 4.44 -5.89
CA ALA A 140 -25.31 3.27 -5.13
C ALA A 140 -24.78 3.32 -3.69
N SER A 141 -23.55 3.80 -3.46
CA SER A 141 -22.95 3.89 -2.13
C SER A 141 -23.70 4.85 -1.20
N VAL A 142 -24.28 5.92 -1.76
CA VAL A 142 -25.17 6.82 -1.01
C VAL A 142 -26.44 6.11 -0.52
N LYS A 143 -26.90 5.06 -1.24
CA LYS A 143 -28.07 4.25 -0.84
C LYS A 143 -27.70 3.10 0.10
N ILE A 144 -26.46 2.62 0.07
CA ILE A 144 -25.96 1.49 0.87
C ILE A 144 -25.28 1.95 2.16
N GLN A 145 -25.02 3.25 2.33
CA GLN A 145 -24.66 3.75 3.64
C GLN A 145 -25.82 3.37 4.57
N HIS A 146 -25.56 2.34 5.39
CA HIS A 146 -26.52 1.87 6.38
C HIS A 146 -27.16 3.09 7.04
N PRO A 147 -28.48 3.16 7.15
CA PRO A 147 -29.16 4.15 7.99
C PRO A 147 -28.86 3.88 9.47
N GLY A 148 -27.67 3.41 9.75
CA GLY A 148 -27.11 3.07 11.04
C GLY A 148 -25.94 3.98 11.36
N GLN A 149 -25.50 3.88 12.59
CA GLN A 149 -24.43 4.71 13.13
C GLN A 149 -23.14 4.50 12.34
N SER A 150 -22.56 5.59 11.86
CA SER A 150 -21.25 5.59 11.18
C SER A 150 -20.10 5.17 12.10
N PHE A 151 -20.37 4.81 13.36
CA PHE A 151 -19.39 4.59 14.42
C PHE A 151 -18.30 5.68 14.46
N GLY A 152 -18.70 6.89 14.02
CA GLY A 152 -17.87 8.07 13.95
C GLY A 152 -16.91 8.12 12.77
N ALA A 153 -17.01 7.23 11.80
CA ALA A 153 -16.32 7.38 10.51
C ALA A 153 -17.11 8.36 9.62
N SER A 154 -16.39 9.21 8.91
CA SER A 154 -16.94 10.12 7.92
C SER A 154 -16.07 10.02 6.66
N ILE A 155 -16.34 8.98 5.87
CA ILE A 155 -15.61 8.72 4.62
C ILE A 155 -16.24 9.59 3.53
N PRO A 156 -15.48 10.49 2.88
CA PRO A 156 -15.99 11.28 1.78
C PRO A 156 -16.28 10.40 0.55
N ASN A 157 -17.19 10.82 -0.32
CA ASN A 157 -17.49 10.12 -1.57
C ASN A 157 -16.26 10.00 -2.48
N ILE A 158 -15.41 11.02 -2.47
CA ILE A 158 -14.11 11.03 -3.16
C ILE A 158 -13.05 11.42 -2.14
N VAL A 159 -12.04 10.59 -2.01
CA VAL A 159 -10.85 10.87 -1.20
C VAL A 159 -9.86 11.68 -2.04
N THR A 160 -9.62 12.93 -1.66
CA THR A 160 -8.62 13.78 -2.33
C THR A 160 -7.27 13.71 -1.62
N PRO A 161 -6.15 14.04 -2.29
CA PRO A 161 -4.85 14.15 -1.64
C PRO A 161 -4.82 15.17 -0.48
N GLU A 162 -5.58 16.25 -0.61
CA GLU A 162 -5.76 17.27 0.45
C GLU A 162 -6.48 16.69 1.67
N PHE A 163 -7.49 15.86 1.45
CA PHE A 163 -8.18 15.16 2.53
C PHE A 163 -7.22 14.20 3.25
N VAL A 164 -6.46 13.39 2.49
CA VAL A 164 -5.43 12.51 3.03
C VAL A 164 -4.44 13.29 3.88
N ARG A 165 -3.88 14.38 3.34
CA ARG A 165 -2.95 15.25 4.06
C ARG A 165 -3.59 15.81 5.35
N SER A 166 -4.82 16.27 5.28
CA SER A 166 -5.54 16.84 6.43
C SER A 166 -5.73 15.81 7.56
N GLU A 167 -6.11 14.58 7.23
CA GLU A 167 -6.29 13.50 8.20
C GLU A 167 -4.96 13.11 8.87
N ILE A 168 -3.89 13.04 8.08
CA ILE A 168 -2.54 12.78 8.61
C ILE A 168 -2.08 13.93 9.52
N ALA A 169 -2.23 15.18 9.09
CA ALA A 169 -1.81 16.35 9.87
C ALA A 169 -2.51 16.42 11.25
N ARG A 170 -3.76 15.96 11.31
CA ARG A 170 -4.57 15.88 12.54
C ARG A 170 -4.24 14.65 13.38
N GLY A 171 -3.37 13.74 12.92
CA GLY A 171 -3.03 12.50 13.61
C GLY A 171 -4.14 11.45 13.59
N ARG A 172 -5.08 11.52 12.65
CA ARG A 172 -6.21 10.56 12.52
C ARG A 172 -5.96 9.47 11.48
N ALA A 173 -4.89 9.60 10.71
CA ALA A 173 -4.47 8.62 9.72
C ALA A 173 -2.94 8.53 9.63
N VAL A 174 -2.44 7.40 9.14
CA VAL A 174 -1.03 7.13 8.92
C VAL A 174 -0.83 6.43 7.58
N ILE A 175 0.25 6.80 6.89
CA ILE A 175 0.78 6.03 5.75
C ILE A 175 2.08 5.39 6.22
N PRO A 176 2.14 4.07 6.42
CA PRO A 176 3.34 3.36 6.85
C PRO A 176 4.31 3.20 5.67
N SER A 177 5.04 4.26 5.35
CA SER A 177 5.96 4.32 4.21
C SER A 177 7.38 4.62 4.68
N ASN A 178 8.14 3.58 5.00
CA ASN A 178 9.55 3.70 5.38
C ASN A 178 10.41 4.07 4.15
N ILE A 179 11.33 5.03 4.32
CA ILE A 179 12.28 5.43 3.27
C ILE A 179 13.28 4.32 2.90
N ASN A 180 13.48 3.34 3.79
CA ASN A 180 14.37 2.20 3.57
C ASN A 180 13.63 0.96 3.00
N HIS A 181 12.34 1.10 2.71
CA HIS A 181 11.53 0.12 2.00
C HIS A 181 10.84 0.79 0.80
N PRO A 182 11.63 1.27 -0.19
CA PRO A 182 11.10 2.00 -1.34
C PRO A 182 10.23 1.13 -2.26
N GLU A 183 10.31 -0.18 -2.14
CA GLU A 183 9.46 -1.17 -2.83
C GLU A 183 8.03 -1.20 -2.32
N ALA A 184 7.79 -0.76 -1.08
CA ALA A 184 6.47 -0.82 -0.48
C ALA A 184 5.51 0.21 -1.08
N GLU A 185 4.39 -0.25 -1.57
CA GLU A 185 3.31 0.57 -2.10
C GLU A 185 2.54 1.26 -0.97
N PRO A 186 2.29 2.57 -1.09
CA PRO A 186 1.60 3.31 -0.04
C PRO A 186 0.16 2.84 0.16
N MET A 187 -0.23 2.77 1.43
CA MET A 187 -1.63 2.61 1.84
C MET A 187 -1.90 3.55 3.02
N ILE A 188 -3.15 3.94 3.20
CA ILE A 188 -3.55 4.73 4.34
C ILE A 188 -4.33 3.89 5.33
N ILE A 189 -4.09 4.13 6.62
CA ILE A 189 -4.81 3.51 7.72
C ILE A 189 -5.36 4.64 8.56
N GLY A 190 -6.68 4.71 8.71
CA GLY A 190 -7.32 5.76 9.48
C GLY A 190 -8.83 5.59 9.55
N ARG A 191 -9.44 6.31 10.51
CA ARG A 191 -10.85 6.21 10.82
C ARG A 191 -11.77 6.56 9.65
N ASN A 192 -11.34 7.50 8.82
CA ASN A 192 -12.13 8.04 7.70
C ASN A 192 -11.70 7.45 6.34
N PHE A 193 -11.16 6.24 6.35
CA PHE A 193 -10.72 5.49 5.18
C PHE A 193 -11.30 4.09 5.21
N ARG A 194 -11.16 3.35 4.11
CA ARG A 194 -11.62 1.98 4.01
C ARG A 194 -10.94 1.09 5.05
N THR A 195 -11.66 0.10 5.54
CA THR A 195 -11.14 -0.82 6.54
C THR A 195 -9.96 -1.61 5.98
N LYS A 196 -8.84 -1.58 6.71
CA LYS A 196 -7.71 -2.45 6.44
C LYS A 196 -7.96 -3.81 7.10
N VAL A 197 -7.93 -4.86 6.29
CA VAL A 197 -7.96 -6.23 6.79
C VAL A 197 -6.52 -6.70 7.02
N ASN A 198 -6.26 -7.31 8.17
CA ASN A 198 -5.02 -8.02 8.45
C ASN A 198 -5.32 -9.52 8.49
N ALA A 199 -4.63 -10.29 7.67
CA ALA A 199 -4.57 -11.72 7.79
C ALA A 199 -3.20 -12.12 8.36
N ASN A 200 -3.21 -12.92 9.42
CA ASN A 200 -1.98 -13.49 9.97
C ASN A 200 -1.86 -14.91 9.44
N ILE A 201 -0.84 -15.15 8.64
CA ILE A 201 -0.48 -16.46 8.12
C ILE A 201 0.88 -16.80 8.68
N GLY A 202 1.05 -17.98 9.28
CA GLY A 202 2.33 -18.39 9.81
C GLY A 202 2.22 -19.39 10.93
N ASN A 203 3.35 -20.03 11.21
CA ASN A 203 3.48 -21.08 12.21
C ASN A 203 3.29 -20.48 13.62
N SER A 204 2.18 -20.79 14.27
CA SER A 204 2.01 -20.43 15.68
C SER A 204 2.75 -21.43 16.56
N ALA A 205 3.11 -21.01 17.79
CA ALA A 205 3.74 -21.88 18.77
C ALA A 205 2.90 -23.14 19.16
N VAL A 206 1.67 -23.23 18.66
CA VAL A 206 0.69 -24.29 18.94
C VAL A 206 0.41 -25.15 17.71
N THR A 207 1.29 -25.13 16.71
CA THR A 207 1.27 -25.98 15.49
C THR A 207 0.05 -25.84 14.60
N SER A 208 0.21 -25.08 13.52
CA SER A 208 -0.58 -25.29 12.30
C SER A 208 0.31 -25.99 11.25
N SER A 209 -0.29 -26.87 10.45
CA SER A 209 0.37 -27.44 9.29
C SER A 209 0.37 -26.45 8.13
N ILE A 210 1.24 -26.61 7.15
CA ILE A 210 1.24 -25.80 5.93
C ILE A 210 -0.13 -25.86 5.22
N ALA A 211 -0.79 -27.01 5.26
CA ALA A 211 -2.11 -27.19 4.66
C ALA A 211 -3.19 -26.35 5.36
N GLU A 212 -3.18 -26.31 6.69
CA GLU A 212 -4.10 -25.50 7.49
C GLU A 212 -3.86 -23.99 7.28
N GLU A 213 -2.61 -23.54 7.15
CA GLU A 213 -2.28 -22.16 6.86
C GLU A 213 -2.72 -21.72 5.46
N VAL A 214 -2.64 -22.62 4.47
CA VAL A 214 -3.14 -22.36 3.11
C VAL A 214 -4.66 -22.27 3.09
N GLU A 215 -5.37 -23.15 3.83
CA GLU A 215 -6.83 -23.12 3.93
C GLU A 215 -7.34 -21.85 4.65
N ASN A 216 -6.64 -21.41 5.69
CA ASN A 216 -6.99 -20.17 6.41
C ASN A 216 -6.65 -18.88 5.64
N GLY A 217 -5.79 -18.97 4.62
CA GLY A 217 -5.36 -17.84 3.79
C GLY A 217 -6.16 -17.65 2.50
N SER A 218 -7.02 -18.61 2.15
CA SER A 218 -7.88 -18.59 0.97
C SER A 218 -9.29 -18.09 1.31
#